data_e76fe59961b8be3815f67d73206cc9c4
#
_entry.id   e76fe59961b8be3815f67d73206cc9c4
#
_cell.length_a   1.000
_cell.length_b   1.000
_cell.length_c   1.000
_cell.angle_alpha   90.00
_cell.angle_beta   90.00
_cell.angle_gamma   90.00
#
_symmetry.space_group_name_H-M   'P 1'
#
loop_
_entity.id
_entity.type
_entity.pdbx_description
1 polymer ?
#
loop_
_entity_poly.entity_id
_entity_poly.type
_entity_poly.pdbx_seq_one_letter_code
_entity_poly.pdbx_strand_id
1 'polypeptide(L)'
;LQSRGLGDVYKSQAPAPAAPVSAAPAGAPSGAAVADLPFKASDGIGVLMAYAAKVRLDQIGSNDTTDTLTNGVSSRRNQLLMDISSELGVASVDGAAEATLDKLAQIVNKAAPNYKPFGAVLSEALRDRLRSLFGAAGVKQQYIRDRVANVWQLGEGWVASVLAALLLDTREGSSSRGGDLAKLPTAAVQNKPEADKLIDAAVEVVAQLKGVAVALPSAGGAAGGAVVDSAALDAFAEKVTGSNGVLAATARFVLNELGVAAPAP
;
A
#
# COMPACT_ATOMS: atom_id res chain seq x y z
N LEU A 1 32.73 53.87 50.85
CA LEU A 1 34.14 53.54 50.57
C LEU A 1 34.25 52.40 49.57
N GLN A 2 34.83 52.79 48.43
CA GLN A 2 35.61 51.95 47.49
C GLN A 2 34.95 50.73 46.90
N SER A 3 34.65 50.70 45.62
CA SER A 3 35.47 50.73 44.40
C SER A 3 36.01 49.35 43.94
N ARG A 4 35.74 49.11 42.67
CA ARG A 4 36.41 48.13 41.71
C ARG A 4 36.01 46.69 41.83
N GLY A 5 35.78 45.97 40.73
CA GLY A 5 36.29 46.11 39.40
C GLY A 5 35.53 45.26 38.38
N LEU A 6 35.62 45.73 37.18
CA LEU A 6 35.25 45.10 35.93
C LEU A 6 35.98 43.76 35.72
N GLY A 7 35.29 42.78 35.25
CA GLY A 7 35.85 41.55 34.75
C GLY A 7 34.94 40.97 33.68
N ASP A 8 35.20 41.36 32.44
CA ASP A 8 34.65 40.72 31.23
C ASP A 8 35.05 39.24 31.21
N VAL A 9 34.05 38.40 31.19
CA VAL A 9 34.25 37.02 30.72
C VAL A 9 33.23 36.75 29.60
N TYR A 10 33.67 37.02 28.39
CA TYR A 10 33.06 36.45 27.21
C TYR A 10 33.20 34.93 27.29
N LYS A 11 32.15 34.26 27.72
CA LYS A 11 32.04 32.80 27.58
C LYS A 11 31.56 32.52 26.18
N SER A 12 32.49 32.14 25.32
CA SER A 12 32.22 31.54 24.01
C SER A 12 31.20 30.41 24.17
N GLN A 13 30.01 30.62 23.67
CA GLN A 13 29.00 29.61 23.54
C GLN A 13 29.36 28.77 22.32
N ALA A 14 29.81 27.54 22.56
CA ALA A 14 30.02 26.57 21.51
C ALA A 14 28.69 26.33 20.76
N PRO A 15 28.70 26.20 19.43
CA PRO A 15 27.49 25.87 18.67
C PRO A 15 26.95 24.53 19.11
N ALA A 16 25.65 24.48 19.37
CA ALA A 16 24.93 23.25 19.67
C ALA A 16 25.10 22.24 18.51
N PRO A 17 25.27 20.96 18.80
CA PRO A 17 25.33 19.95 17.75
C PRO A 17 24.03 19.93 16.96
N ALA A 18 24.13 20.01 15.64
CA ALA A 18 23.03 19.92 14.71
C ALA A 18 22.30 18.59 14.96
N ALA A 19 20.97 18.65 15.06
CA ALA A 19 20.10 17.48 15.14
C ALA A 19 20.36 16.57 13.93
N PRO A 20 20.38 15.24 14.10
CA PRO A 20 20.56 14.34 12.97
C PRO A 20 19.40 14.52 11.99
N VAL A 21 19.71 14.97 10.79
CA VAL A 21 18.80 14.88 9.65
C VAL A 21 18.38 13.44 9.48
N SER A 22 17.11 13.16 9.66
CA SER A 22 16.52 11.84 9.38
C SER A 22 16.85 11.52 7.93
N ALA A 23 17.75 10.56 7.73
CA ALA A 23 18.03 10.03 6.41
C ALA A 23 16.75 9.45 5.84
N ALA A 24 16.37 9.89 4.65
CA ALA A 24 15.35 9.22 3.86
C ALA A 24 15.70 7.73 3.77
N PRO A 25 14.73 6.81 3.81
CA PRO A 25 15.04 5.40 3.72
C PRO A 25 15.81 5.15 2.42
N ALA A 26 17.02 4.65 2.55
CA ALA A 26 17.83 4.20 1.43
C ALA A 26 17.01 3.21 0.62
N GLY A 27 16.90 3.44 -0.68
CA GLY A 27 16.22 2.52 -1.59
C GLY A 27 16.74 1.11 -1.36
N ALA A 28 15.83 0.15 -1.25
CA ALA A 28 16.18 -1.25 -1.07
C ALA A 28 17.16 -1.70 -2.18
N PRO A 29 18.20 -2.48 -1.86
CA PRO A 29 19.14 -2.93 -2.85
C PRO A 29 18.41 -3.72 -3.94
N SER A 30 18.61 -3.32 -5.18
CA SER A 30 18.17 -4.03 -6.38
C SER A 30 18.69 -5.47 -6.34
N GLY A 31 17.79 -6.45 -6.08
CA GLY A 31 18.14 -7.86 -6.12
C GLY A 31 17.76 -8.70 -4.90
N ALA A 32 17.31 -8.10 -3.79
CA ALA A 32 16.74 -8.88 -2.69
C ALA A 32 15.32 -9.31 -3.04
N ALA A 33 15.02 -10.61 -2.89
CA ALA A 33 13.65 -11.12 -3.03
C ALA A 33 12.72 -10.36 -2.06
N VAL A 34 11.61 -9.86 -2.58
CA VAL A 34 10.61 -9.19 -1.75
C VAL A 34 10.05 -10.19 -0.74
N ALA A 35 10.05 -9.84 0.53
CA ALA A 35 9.48 -10.69 1.57
C ALA A 35 7.99 -10.94 1.32
N ASP A 36 7.53 -12.15 1.60
CA ASP A 36 6.11 -12.46 1.51
C ASP A 36 5.32 -11.68 2.57
N LEU A 37 4.07 -11.38 2.26
CA LEU A 37 3.15 -10.71 3.17
C LEU A 37 2.43 -11.76 4.02
N PRO A 38 2.31 -11.55 5.34
CA PRO A 38 1.40 -12.36 6.13
C PRO A 38 -0.05 -12.02 5.73
N PHE A 39 -0.87 -13.03 5.47
CA PHE A 39 -2.32 -12.88 5.30
C PHE A 39 -3.03 -13.78 6.32
N LYS A 40 -3.45 -13.19 7.42
CA LYS A 40 -4.04 -13.88 8.56
C LYS A 40 -5.57 -13.75 8.56
N ALA A 41 -6.23 -14.40 9.49
CA ALA A 41 -7.67 -14.26 9.71
C ALA A 41 -8.09 -12.78 9.89
N SER A 42 -7.30 -12.01 10.60
CA SER A 42 -7.53 -10.56 10.77
C SER A 42 -7.54 -9.78 9.46
N ASP A 43 -6.68 -10.14 8.50
CA ASP A 43 -6.65 -9.50 7.19
C ASP A 43 -7.92 -9.84 6.40
N GLY A 44 -8.32 -11.12 6.40
CA GLY A 44 -9.55 -11.58 5.77
C GLY A 44 -10.79 -10.90 6.37
N ILE A 45 -10.88 -10.82 7.69
CA ILE A 45 -12.01 -10.15 8.36
C ILE A 45 -11.99 -8.64 8.11
N GLY A 46 -10.83 -8.00 8.03
CA GLY A 46 -10.72 -6.60 7.61
C GLY A 46 -11.31 -6.37 6.21
N VAL A 47 -10.98 -7.25 5.27
CA VAL A 47 -11.55 -7.23 3.89
C VAL A 47 -13.07 -7.43 3.92
N LEU A 48 -13.56 -8.39 4.69
CA LEU A 48 -14.99 -8.66 4.86
C LEU A 48 -15.74 -7.45 5.41
N MET A 49 -15.19 -6.82 6.45
CA MET A 49 -15.78 -5.62 7.07
C MET A 49 -15.81 -4.44 6.10
N ALA A 50 -14.73 -4.21 5.36
CA ALA A 50 -14.67 -3.17 4.32
C ALA A 50 -15.70 -3.41 3.21
N TYR A 51 -15.87 -4.66 2.82
CA TYR A 51 -16.83 -5.07 1.80
C TYR A 51 -18.28 -4.84 2.28
N ALA A 52 -18.62 -5.37 3.45
CA ALA A 52 -19.96 -5.29 4.03
C ALA A 52 -20.38 -3.86 4.37
N ALA A 53 -19.49 -3.05 4.90
CA ALA A 53 -19.74 -1.66 5.28
C ALA A 53 -19.71 -0.67 4.10
N LYS A 54 -19.33 -1.11 2.90
CA LYS A 54 -19.10 -0.26 1.72
C LYS A 54 -18.14 0.89 2.01
N VAL A 55 -17.00 0.55 2.59
CA VAL A 55 -15.88 1.48 2.84
C VAL A 55 -14.60 0.94 2.21
N ARG A 56 -13.59 1.78 2.06
CA ARG A 56 -12.25 1.31 1.71
C ARG A 56 -11.54 0.74 2.94
N LEU A 57 -10.60 -0.15 2.72
CA LEU A 57 -9.84 -0.77 3.81
C LEU A 57 -9.06 0.28 4.64
N ASP A 58 -8.53 1.32 3.99
CA ASP A 58 -7.83 2.43 4.64
C ASP A 58 -8.73 3.39 5.44
N GLN A 59 -10.04 3.25 5.32
CA GLN A 59 -11.02 4.04 6.08
C GLN A 59 -11.49 3.34 7.37
N ILE A 60 -11.06 2.11 7.61
CA ILE A 60 -11.38 1.39 8.84
C ILE A 60 -10.30 1.69 9.88
N GLY A 61 -10.69 2.31 10.98
CA GLY A 61 -9.79 2.63 12.08
C GLY A 61 -9.71 1.52 13.13
N SER A 62 -8.65 1.55 13.93
CA SER A 62 -8.42 0.58 15.02
C SER A 62 -9.55 0.54 16.07
N ASN A 63 -10.22 1.68 16.26
CA ASN A 63 -11.33 1.83 17.21
C ASN A 63 -12.71 1.49 16.64
N ASP A 64 -12.79 1.18 15.33
CA ASP A 64 -14.06 0.74 14.76
C ASP A 64 -14.53 -0.58 15.36
N THR A 65 -15.84 -0.74 15.41
CA THR A 65 -16.52 -1.95 15.84
C THR A 65 -17.48 -2.41 14.74
N THR A 66 -18.04 -3.60 14.88
CA THR A 66 -19.13 -4.06 13.99
C THR A 66 -20.34 -3.13 14.03
N ASP A 67 -20.59 -2.49 15.17
CA ASP A 67 -21.68 -1.52 15.33
C ASP A 67 -21.41 -0.21 14.56
N THR A 68 -20.22 0.37 14.71
CA THR A 68 -19.86 1.61 13.98
C THR A 68 -19.85 1.40 12.47
N LEU A 69 -19.38 0.25 12.00
CA LEU A 69 -19.33 -0.08 10.58
C LEU A 69 -20.71 -0.37 9.96
N THR A 70 -21.68 -0.72 10.79
CA THR A 70 -23.06 -0.96 10.36
C THR A 70 -23.99 0.18 10.71
N ASN A 71 -23.47 1.33 11.13
CA ASN A 71 -24.21 2.53 11.54
C ASN A 71 -25.28 2.26 12.61
N GLY A 72 -24.97 1.36 13.55
CA GLY A 72 -25.88 0.96 14.64
C GLY A 72 -27.10 0.14 14.18
N VAL A 73 -27.15 -0.31 12.92
CA VAL A 73 -28.27 -1.10 12.41
C VAL A 73 -28.13 -2.55 12.84
N SER A 74 -28.94 -2.99 13.79
CA SER A 74 -28.84 -4.32 14.44
C SER A 74 -28.89 -5.48 13.45
N SER A 75 -29.74 -5.42 12.42
CA SER A 75 -29.83 -6.49 11.41
C SER A 75 -28.52 -6.62 10.61
N ARG A 76 -27.93 -5.50 10.22
CA ARG A 76 -26.64 -5.49 9.50
C ARG A 76 -25.49 -5.96 10.38
N ARG A 77 -25.47 -5.55 11.66
CA ARG A 77 -24.49 -6.02 12.63
C ARG A 77 -24.57 -7.53 12.82
N ASN A 78 -25.78 -8.05 13.01
CA ASN A 78 -25.98 -9.49 13.17
C ASN A 78 -25.56 -10.27 11.92
N GLN A 79 -25.88 -9.77 10.74
CA GLN A 79 -25.42 -10.37 9.49
C GLN A 79 -23.90 -10.37 9.40
N LEU A 80 -23.25 -9.25 9.71
CA LEU A 80 -21.78 -9.15 9.69
C LEU A 80 -21.13 -10.14 10.67
N LEU A 81 -21.69 -10.34 11.87
CA LEU A 81 -21.20 -11.31 12.83
C LEU A 81 -21.36 -12.75 12.33
N MET A 82 -22.47 -13.07 11.65
CA MET A 82 -22.65 -14.37 11.01
C MET A 82 -21.65 -14.56 9.86
N ASP A 83 -21.43 -13.55 9.06
CA ASP A 83 -20.48 -13.59 7.95
C ASP A 83 -19.03 -13.78 8.45
N ILE A 84 -18.65 -13.15 9.55
CA ILE A 84 -17.35 -13.34 10.20
C ILE A 84 -17.17 -14.82 10.60
N SER A 85 -18.16 -15.40 11.26
CA SER A 85 -18.10 -16.81 11.68
C SER A 85 -18.04 -17.76 10.48
N SER A 86 -18.83 -17.49 9.45
CA SER A 86 -18.85 -18.29 8.21
C SER A 86 -17.53 -18.18 7.44
N GLU A 87 -16.95 -16.99 7.36
CA GLU A 87 -15.67 -16.75 6.70
C GLU A 87 -14.54 -17.52 7.38
N LEU A 88 -14.56 -17.57 8.70
CA LEU A 88 -13.55 -18.28 9.49
C LEU A 88 -13.82 -19.79 9.60
N GLY A 89 -15.00 -20.26 9.21
CA GLY A 89 -15.41 -21.66 9.35
C GLY A 89 -15.59 -22.10 10.80
N VAL A 90 -16.01 -21.18 11.67
CA VAL A 90 -16.27 -21.44 13.10
C VAL A 90 -17.75 -21.22 13.43
N ALA A 91 -18.24 -21.83 14.51
CA ALA A 91 -19.65 -21.73 14.91
C ALA A 91 -19.99 -20.29 15.39
N SER A 92 -19.09 -19.69 16.15
CA SER A 92 -19.22 -18.31 16.65
C SER A 92 -17.84 -17.75 16.98
N VAL A 93 -17.76 -16.42 17.06
CA VAL A 93 -16.56 -15.71 17.50
C VAL A 93 -16.93 -14.90 18.73
N ASP A 94 -16.60 -15.45 19.91
CA ASP A 94 -16.94 -14.83 21.19
C ASP A 94 -16.26 -13.47 21.35
N GLY A 95 -17.04 -12.47 21.77
CA GLY A 95 -16.56 -11.10 21.96
C GLY A 95 -16.44 -10.26 20.69
N ALA A 96 -16.77 -10.81 19.50
CA ALA A 96 -16.67 -10.07 18.24
C ALA A 96 -17.64 -8.88 18.15
N ALA A 97 -18.79 -8.97 18.80
CA ALA A 97 -19.83 -7.94 18.75
C ALA A 97 -19.40 -6.62 19.40
N GLU A 98 -18.64 -6.68 20.47
CA GLU A 98 -18.23 -5.53 21.29
C GLU A 98 -16.76 -5.13 21.03
N ALA A 99 -16.01 -5.96 20.29
CA ALA A 99 -14.59 -5.74 20.08
C ALA A 99 -14.34 -4.56 19.14
N THR A 100 -13.36 -3.72 19.48
CA THR A 100 -12.71 -2.83 18.53
C THR A 100 -11.92 -3.64 17.50
N LEU A 101 -11.62 -3.05 16.36
CA LEU A 101 -10.92 -3.77 15.29
C LEU A 101 -9.60 -4.39 15.75
N ASP A 102 -8.82 -3.69 16.58
CA ASP A 102 -7.57 -4.24 17.14
C ASP A 102 -7.80 -5.47 18.01
N LYS A 103 -8.83 -5.45 18.87
CA LYS A 103 -9.21 -6.60 19.69
C LYS A 103 -9.78 -7.73 18.85
N LEU A 104 -10.62 -7.38 17.87
CA LEU A 104 -11.20 -8.34 16.95
C LEU A 104 -10.11 -9.08 16.16
N ALA A 105 -9.08 -8.38 15.70
CA ALA A 105 -7.94 -8.98 15.01
C ALA A 105 -7.26 -10.07 15.88
N GLN A 106 -7.08 -9.81 17.18
CA GLN A 106 -6.51 -10.80 18.11
C GLN A 106 -7.46 -11.99 18.29
N ILE A 107 -8.75 -11.72 18.48
CA ILE A 107 -9.77 -12.76 18.67
C ILE A 107 -9.85 -13.69 17.46
N VAL A 108 -9.96 -13.14 16.25
CA VAL A 108 -10.10 -13.95 15.04
C VAL A 108 -8.83 -14.72 14.68
N ASN A 109 -7.65 -14.13 14.90
CA ASN A 109 -6.38 -14.84 14.70
C ASN A 109 -6.20 -16.01 15.68
N LYS A 110 -6.74 -15.89 16.89
CA LYS A 110 -6.78 -17.00 17.86
C LYS A 110 -7.82 -18.06 17.50
N ALA A 111 -9.00 -17.63 17.03
CA ALA A 111 -10.09 -18.52 16.64
C ALA A 111 -9.77 -19.34 15.39
N ALA A 112 -9.05 -18.74 14.43
CA ALA A 112 -8.70 -19.36 13.15
C ALA A 112 -7.20 -19.20 12.83
N PRO A 113 -6.30 -19.87 13.57
CA PRO A 113 -4.85 -19.73 13.39
C PRO A 113 -4.37 -20.25 12.02
N ASN A 114 -5.12 -21.16 11.41
CA ASN A 114 -4.83 -21.79 10.12
C ASN A 114 -5.75 -21.25 9.00
N TYR A 115 -6.24 -20.03 9.16
CA TYR A 115 -7.09 -19.40 8.16
C TYR A 115 -6.42 -19.41 6.77
N LYS A 116 -7.17 -19.86 5.77
CA LYS A 116 -6.76 -19.85 4.36
C LYS A 116 -7.57 -18.78 3.61
N PRO A 117 -6.93 -17.87 2.90
CA PRO A 117 -7.65 -16.88 2.08
C PRO A 117 -8.26 -17.56 0.85
N PHE A 118 -9.50 -17.41 0.53
CA PHE A 118 -10.56 -16.77 1.30
C PHE A 118 -11.55 -17.84 1.79
N GLY A 119 -12.27 -17.57 2.86
CA GLY A 119 -13.29 -18.48 3.38
C GLY A 119 -14.60 -18.40 2.58
N ALA A 120 -15.69 -18.91 3.15
CA ALA A 120 -16.94 -19.13 2.43
C ALA A 120 -17.55 -17.83 1.87
N VAL A 121 -17.51 -16.74 2.62
CA VAL A 121 -18.15 -15.46 2.21
C VAL A 121 -17.30 -14.72 1.17
N LEU A 122 -16.02 -14.51 1.46
CA LEU A 122 -15.14 -13.76 0.58
C LEU A 122 -14.83 -14.50 -0.73
N SER A 123 -14.75 -15.85 -0.72
CA SER A 123 -14.52 -16.60 -1.96
C SER A 123 -15.67 -16.49 -2.94
N GLU A 124 -16.90 -16.38 -2.45
CA GLU A 124 -18.07 -16.15 -3.32
C GLU A 124 -18.06 -14.74 -3.89
N ALA A 125 -17.90 -13.73 -3.05
CA ALA A 125 -17.81 -12.34 -3.48
C ALA A 125 -16.67 -12.10 -4.47
N LEU A 126 -15.50 -12.70 -4.20
CA LEU A 126 -14.34 -12.63 -5.08
C LEU A 126 -14.60 -13.28 -6.43
N ARG A 127 -15.17 -14.49 -6.45
CA ARG A 127 -15.49 -15.20 -7.69
C ARG A 127 -16.42 -14.36 -8.57
N ASP A 128 -17.45 -13.77 -8.00
CA ASP A 128 -18.40 -12.96 -8.74
C ASP A 128 -17.74 -11.69 -9.26
N ARG A 129 -16.90 -11.05 -8.45
CA ARG A 129 -16.15 -9.85 -8.88
C ARG A 129 -15.16 -10.16 -9.98
N LEU A 130 -14.39 -11.23 -9.86
CA LEU A 130 -13.42 -11.64 -10.89
C LEU A 130 -14.12 -12.02 -12.20
N ARG A 131 -15.30 -12.66 -12.13
CA ARG A 131 -16.11 -12.95 -13.32
C ARG A 131 -16.55 -11.65 -14.00
N SER A 132 -17.00 -10.66 -13.25
CA SER A 132 -17.40 -9.35 -13.78
C SER A 132 -16.23 -8.62 -14.43
N LEU A 133 -15.04 -8.62 -13.80
CA LEU A 133 -13.87 -7.86 -14.29
C LEU A 133 -13.16 -8.56 -15.45
N PHE A 134 -12.97 -9.88 -15.36
CA PHE A 134 -12.07 -10.65 -16.22
C PHE A 134 -12.77 -11.65 -17.14
N GLY A 135 -14.08 -11.81 -17.01
CA GLY A 135 -14.84 -12.81 -17.78
C GLY A 135 -14.74 -12.60 -19.28
N ALA A 136 -14.84 -11.37 -19.76
CA ALA A 136 -14.72 -11.05 -21.19
C ALA A 136 -13.32 -11.34 -21.74
N ALA A 137 -12.28 -11.17 -20.95
CA ALA A 137 -10.90 -11.49 -21.33
C ALA A 137 -10.57 -12.99 -21.20
N GLY A 138 -11.48 -13.81 -20.68
CA GLY A 138 -11.24 -15.24 -20.44
C GLY A 138 -10.21 -15.51 -19.35
N VAL A 139 -9.93 -14.55 -18.48
CA VAL A 139 -8.94 -14.67 -17.41
C VAL A 139 -9.60 -15.20 -16.14
N LYS A 140 -8.99 -16.24 -15.57
CA LYS A 140 -9.43 -16.88 -14.34
C LYS A 140 -8.51 -16.52 -13.18
N GLN A 141 -8.96 -16.79 -11.96
CA GLN A 141 -8.18 -16.53 -10.73
C GLN A 141 -6.77 -17.16 -10.78
N GLN A 142 -6.61 -18.34 -11.37
CA GLN A 142 -5.30 -18.98 -11.52
C GLN A 142 -4.32 -18.12 -12.34
N TYR A 143 -4.79 -17.48 -13.39
CA TYR A 143 -3.96 -16.57 -14.19
C TYR A 143 -3.44 -15.39 -13.37
N ILE A 144 -4.30 -14.83 -12.51
CA ILE A 144 -3.92 -13.72 -11.60
C ILE A 144 -2.85 -14.22 -10.63
N ARG A 145 -3.05 -15.39 -10.03
CA ARG A 145 -2.06 -16.03 -9.14
C ARG A 145 -0.72 -16.23 -9.85
N ASP A 146 -0.75 -16.81 -11.05
CA ASP A 146 0.45 -17.10 -11.83
C ASP A 146 1.20 -15.80 -12.19
N ARG A 147 0.49 -14.74 -12.53
CA ARG A 147 1.14 -13.46 -12.81
C ARG A 147 1.82 -12.88 -11.57
N VAL A 148 1.16 -12.87 -10.43
CA VAL A 148 1.75 -12.37 -9.16
C VAL A 148 2.93 -13.25 -8.72
N ALA A 149 2.78 -14.58 -8.79
CA ALA A 149 3.80 -15.49 -8.30
C ALA A 149 4.99 -15.63 -9.26
N ASN A 150 4.76 -15.70 -10.57
CA ASN A 150 5.80 -16.04 -11.54
C ASN A 150 6.36 -14.82 -12.27
N VAL A 151 5.53 -13.81 -12.56
CA VAL A 151 5.96 -12.59 -13.27
C VAL A 151 6.49 -11.56 -12.28
N TRP A 152 5.77 -11.29 -11.20
CA TRP A 152 6.21 -10.39 -10.13
C TRP A 152 7.13 -11.05 -9.12
N GLN A 153 7.22 -12.39 -9.12
CA GLN A 153 8.03 -13.19 -8.17
C GLN A 153 7.69 -12.89 -6.70
N LEU A 154 6.39 -12.75 -6.42
CA LEU A 154 5.85 -12.44 -5.10
C LEU A 154 5.18 -13.69 -4.49
N GLY A 155 5.17 -13.77 -3.15
CA GLY A 155 4.65 -14.92 -2.42
C GLY A 155 3.12 -15.00 -2.35
N GLU A 156 2.63 -16.03 -1.68
CA GLU A 156 1.19 -16.32 -1.56
C GLU A 156 0.41 -15.25 -0.78
N GLY A 157 1.02 -14.62 0.18
CA GLY A 157 0.41 -13.50 0.90
C GLY A 157 0.21 -12.27 0.01
N TRP A 158 1.09 -12.06 -0.96
CA TRP A 158 0.89 -11.07 -2.01
C TRP A 158 -0.27 -11.43 -2.92
N VAL A 159 -0.37 -12.69 -3.33
CA VAL A 159 -1.50 -13.17 -4.14
C VAL A 159 -2.82 -12.88 -3.43
N ALA A 160 -2.93 -13.25 -2.15
CA ALA A 160 -4.13 -13.00 -1.35
C ALA A 160 -4.44 -11.50 -1.23
N SER A 161 -3.43 -10.67 -1.01
CA SER A 161 -3.58 -9.22 -0.89
C SER A 161 -4.01 -8.57 -2.22
N VAL A 162 -3.48 -9.03 -3.35
CA VAL A 162 -3.87 -8.58 -4.69
C VAL A 162 -5.32 -8.96 -5.01
N LEU A 163 -5.73 -10.19 -4.67
CA LEU A 163 -7.12 -10.62 -4.83
C LEU A 163 -8.07 -9.79 -3.96
N ALA A 164 -7.66 -9.44 -2.73
CA ALA A 164 -8.42 -8.54 -1.86
C ALA A 164 -8.52 -7.13 -2.47
N ALA A 165 -7.45 -6.58 -3.03
CA ALA A 165 -7.47 -5.28 -3.71
C ALA A 165 -8.38 -5.32 -4.95
N LEU A 166 -8.33 -6.38 -5.76
CA LEU A 166 -9.25 -6.54 -6.89
C LEU A 166 -10.71 -6.62 -6.45
N LEU A 167 -11.00 -7.24 -5.31
CA LEU A 167 -12.36 -7.28 -4.75
C LEU A 167 -12.81 -5.91 -4.25
N LEU A 168 -11.97 -5.20 -3.51
CA LEU A 168 -12.35 -3.97 -2.80
C LEU A 168 -12.20 -2.71 -3.65
N ASP A 169 -11.07 -2.58 -4.34
CA ASP A 169 -10.62 -1.32 -4.94
C ASP A 169 -11.09 -1.14 -6.39
N THR A 170 -11.82 -2.12 -6.95
CA THR A 170 -12.50 -2.01 -8.24
C THR A 170 -14.00 -1.76 -8.10
N ARG A 171 -14.53 -1.61 -6.88
CA ARG A 171 -15.96 -1.37 -6.65
C ARG A 171 -16.37 0.02 -7.12
N GLU A 172 -17.49 0.08 -7.82
CA GLU A 172 -18.09 1.36 -8.24
C GLU A 172 -18.83 2.04 -7.09
N GLY A 173 -18.94 3.36 -7.18
CA GLY A 173 -19.72 4.18 -6.28
C GLY A 173 -18.92 4.77 -5.13
N SER A 174 -19.63 5.46 -4.26
CA SER A 174 -19.05 6.20 -3.14
C SER A 174 -18.97 5.34 -1.88
N SER A 175 -17.91 5.55 -1.12
CA SER A 175 -17.75 4.99 0.21
C SER A 175 -18.76 5.61 1.18
N SER A 176 -19.28 4.80 2.11
CA SER A 176 -20.12 5.28 3.21
C SER A 176 -19.43 6.31 4.10
N ARG A 177 -18.09 6.39 4.03
CA ARG A 177 -17.26 7.35 4.75
C ARG A 177 -16.70 8.47 3.86
N GLY A 178 -17.26 8.62 2.67
CA GLY A 178 -16.87 9.65 1.71
C GLY A 178 -15.78 9.22 0.74
N GLY A 179 -15.74 9.89 -0.40
CA GLY A 179 -14.84 9.56 -1.51
C GLY A 179 -15.27 8.32 -2.28
N ASP A 180 -14.55 8.02 -3.34
CA ASP A 180 -14.82 6.86 -4.18
C ASP A 180 -14.32 5.57 -3.51
N LEU A 181 -15.05 4.47 -3.73
CA LEU A 181 -14.61 3.13 -3.31
C LEU A 181 -13.42 2.64 -4.13
N ALA A 182 -13.42 2.97 -5.42
CA ALA A 182 -12.41 2.50 -6.35
C ALA A 182 -11.08 3.24 -6.19
N LYS A 183 -10.00 2.48 -6.14
CA LYS A 183 -8.61 2.93 -6.34
C LYS A 183 -8.03 2.36 -7.64
N LEU A 184 -8.73 1.41 -8.25
CA LEU A 184 -8.39 0.72 -9.47
C LEU A 184 -9.49 0.94 -10.51
N PRO A 185 -9.20 0.75 -11.81
CA PRO A 185 -10.22 0.75 -12.85
C PRO A 185 -11.36 -0.22 -12.54
N THR A 186 -12.60 0.23 -12.70
CA THR A 186 -13.81 -0.54 -12.38
C THR A 186 -14.38 -1.30 -13.57
N ALA A 187 -14.00 -0.88 -14.79
CA ALA A 187 -14.50 -1.46 -16.03
C ALA A 187 -13.96 -2.87 -16.28
N ALA A 188 -14.80 -3.72 -16.89
CA ALA A 188 -14.39 -5.04 -17.31
C ALA A 188 -13.30 -4.96 -18.39
N VAL A 189 -12.24 -5.72 -18.20
CA VAL A 189 -11.15 -5.85 -19.17
C VAL A 189 -11.54 -6.78 -20.31
N GLN A 190 -11.12 -6.44 -21.54
CA GLN A 190 -11.57 -7.13 -22.74
C GLN A 190 -10.56 -8.18 -23.27
N ASN A 191 -9.31 -8.08 -22.85
CA ASN A 191 -8.22 -8.92 -23.33
C ASN A 191 -7.15 -9.11 -22.24
N LYS A 192 -6.21 -10.05 -22.50
CA LYS A 192 -5.13 -10.36 -21.57
C LYS A 192 -4.21 -9.17 -21.27
N PRO A 193 -3.76 -8.35 -22.25
CA PRO A 193 -2.95 -7.18 -21.95
C PRO A 193 -3.62 -6.17 -21.01
N GLU A 194 -4.92 -5.96 -21.13
CA GLU A 194 -5.68 -5.12 -20.20
C GLU A 194 -5.78 -5.77 -18.81
N ALA A 195 -6.00 -7.10 -18.78
CA ALA A 195 -5.99 -7.85 -17.53
C ALA A 195 -4.65 -7.76 -16.81
N ASP A 196 -3.55 -7.88 -17.56
CA ASP A 196 -2.19 -7.72 -17.01
C ASP A 196 -1.98 -6.35 -16.38
N LYS A 197 -2.41 -5.29 -17.06
CA LYS A 197 -2.32 -3.93 -16.51
C LYS A 197 -3.13 -3.75 -15.23
N LEU A 198 -4.32 -4.32 -15.16
CA LEU A 198 -5.16 -4.24 -13.97
C LEU A 198 -4.56 -5.02 -12.79
N ILE A 199 -4.01 -6.21 -13.05
CA ILE A 199 -3.32 -7.01 -12.03
C ILE A 199 -2.07 -6.28 -11.54
N ASP A 200 -1.27 -5.74 -12.44
CA ASP A 200 -0.06 -4.98 -12.09
C ASP A 200 -0.40 -3.75 -11.26
N ALA A 201 -1.43 -3.00 -11.63
CA ALA A 201 -1.91 -1.87 -10.84
C ALA A 201 -2.38 -2.30 -9.44
N ALA A 202 -3.01 -3.48 -9.31
CA ALA A 202 -3.39 -4.03 -8.03
C ALA A 202 -2.17 -4.40 -7.15
N VAL A 203 -1.10 -4.94 -7.75
CA VAL A 203 0.18 -5.17 -7.04
C VAL A 203 0.75 -3.86 -6.51
N GLU A 204 0.75 -2.80 -7.32
CA GLU A 204 1.24 -1.48 -6.91
C GLU A 204 0.40 -0.87 -5.78
N VAL A 205 -0.92 -0.99 -5.83
CA VAL A 205 -1.81 -0.52 -4.75
C VAL A 205 -1.53 -1.26 -3.45
N VAL A 206 -1.33 -2.58 -3.50
CA VAL A 206 -0.95 -3.37 -2.32
C VAL A 206 0.41 -2.94 -1.79
N ALA A 207 1.38 -2.73 -2.66
CA ALA A 207 2.72 -2.28 -2.30
C ALA A 207 2.68 -0.93 -1.57
N GLN A 208 1.93 0.02 -2.08
CA GLN A 208 1.72 1.33 -1.44
C GLN A 208 1.03 1.18 -0.08
N LEU A 209 -0.03 0.38 0.02
CA LEU A 209 -0.75 0.15 1.27
C LEU A 209 0.14 -0.48 2.35
N LYS A 210 1.05 -1.37 1.94
CA LYS A 210 1.99 -2.06 2.84
C LYS A 210 3.30 -1.30 3.06
N GLY A 211 3.53 -0.21 2.34
CA GLY A 211 4.78 0.56 2.41
C GLY A 211 6.00 -0.22 1.91
N VAL A 212 5.80 -1.14 0.97
CA VAL A 212 6.85 -2.00 0.40
C VAL A 212 7.12 -1.58 -1.03
N ALA A 213 8.38 -1.36 -1.39
CA ALA A 213 8.76 -1.11 -2.77
C ALA A 213 8.82 -2.44 -3.55
N VAL A 214 8.10 -2.51 -4.66
CA VAL A 214 8.15 -3.64 -5.61
C VAL A 214 8.46 -3.11 -7.01
N ALA A 215 9.11 -3.92 -7.81
CA ALA A 215 9.34 -3.61 -9.22
C ALA A 215 9.07 -4.88 -10.04
N LEU A 216 8.46 -4.69 -11.21
CA LEU A 216 8.27 -5.79 -12.14
C LEU A 216 9.65 -6.27 -12.63
N PRO A 217 10.03 -7.54 -12.42
CA PRO A 217 11.29 -8.04 -12.91
C PRO A 217 11.38 -7.88 -14.44
N SER A 218 12.43 -7.26 -14.92
CA SER A 218 12.65 -7.11 -16.36
C SER A 218 12.75 -8.48 -17.00
N ALA A 219 11.97 -8.75 -18.04
CA ALA A 219 12.06 -9.97 -18.84
C ALA A 219 13.42 -9.99 -19.56
N GLY A 220 14.45 -10.54 -18.90
CA GLY A 220 15.80 -10.57 -19.47
C GLY A 220 16.94 -10.78 -18.48
N GLY A 221 16.66 -11.08 -17.21
CA GLY A 221 17.73 -11.23 -16.20
C GLY A 221 17.64 -12.52 -15.40
N ALA A 222 18.26 -13.58 -15.87
CA ALA A 222 18.81 -14.60 -14.98
C ALA A 222 19.77 -13.91 -14.00
N ALA A 223 19.61 -14.20 -12.70
CA ALA A 223 20.51 -13.94 -11.58
C ALA A 223 21.72 -13.04 -11.90
N GLY A 224 21.52 -11.74 -11.88
CA GLY A 224 22.60 -10.78 -12.10
C GLY A 224 21.98 -9.38 -12.13
N GLY A 225 22.42 -8.52 -11.22
CA GLY A 225 21.90 -7.20 -10.96
C GLY A 225 21.35 -6.50 -12.21
N ALA A 226 20.26 -5.78 -12.05
CA ALA A 226 19.73 -4.91 -13.07
C ALA A 226 20.90 -4.06 -13.59
N VAL A 227 21.38 -4.36 -14.79
CA VAL A 227 22.21 -3.43 -15.54
C VAL A 227 21.28 -2.27 -15.83
N VAL A 228 21.28 -1.30 -14.94
CA VAL A 228 20.78 0.02 -15.27
C VAL A 228 21.58 0.39 -16.51
N ASP A 229 20.91 0.60 -17.63
CA ASP A 229 21.60 1.12 -18.80
C ASP A 229 22.30 2.41 -18.35
N SER A 230 23.61 2.29 -18.16
CA SER A 230 24.42 3.39 -17.64
C SER A 230 24.29 4.60 -18.54
N ALA A 231 24.09 4.40 -19.86
CA ALA A 231 23.86 5.48 -20.80
C ALA A 231 22.50 6.17 -20.56
N ALA A 232 21.46 5.43 -20.21
CA ALA A 232 20.16 6.02 -19.88
C ALA A 232 20.20 6.76 -18.53
N LEU A 233 20.93 6.20 -17.55
CA LEU A 233 21.15 6.84 -16.25
C LEU A 233 22.01 8.09 -16.37
N ASP A 234 23.07 8.04 -17.17
CA ASP A 234 23.95 9.18 -17.45
C ASP A 234 23.18 10.28 -18.19
N ALA A 235 22.36 9.91 -19.18
CA ALA A 235 21.51 10.87 -19.89
C ALA A 235 20.45 11.50 -18.96
N PHE A 236 19.90 10.74 -18.03
CA PHE A 236 18.99 11.27 -17.01
C PHE A 236 19.72 12.19 -16.01
N ALA A 237 20.88 11.77 -15.53
CA ALA A 237 21.71 12.57 -14.65
C ALA A 237 22.10 13.90 -15.31
N GLU A 238 22.52 13.88 -16.58
CA GLU A 238 22.86 15.09 -17.36
C GLU A 238 21.63 16.00 -17.53
N LYS A 239 20.44 15.42 -17.76
CA LYS A 239 19.18 16.16 -17.85
C LYS A 239 18.79 16.85 -16.54
N VAL A 240 19.16 16.30 -15.39
CA VAL A 240 18.80 16.84 -14.07
C VAL A 240 19.89 17.74 -13.52
N THR A 241 21.13 17.26 -13.54
CA THR A 241 22.28 17.90 -12.86
C THR A 241 23.28 18.57 -13.81
N GLY A 242 23.19 18.31 -15.12
CA GLY A 242 24.07 18.91 -16.11
C GLY A 242 23.97 20.43 -16.20
N SER A 243 24.93 21.05 -16.84
CA SER A 243 25.02 22.52 -16.99
C SER A 243 23.77 23.15 -17.59
N ASN A 244 23.02 22.41 -18.40
CA ASN A 244 21.72 22.78 -18.98
C ASN A 244 20.55 21.99 -18.38
N GLY A 245 20.78 21.27 -17.30
CA GLY A 245 19.78 20.46 -16.60
C GLY A 245 18.76 21.31 -15.82
N VAL A 246 17.72 20.61 -15.32
CA VAL A 246 16.60 21.25 -14.61
C VAL A 246 17.09 22.03 -13.38
N LEU A 247 18.06 21.48 -12.62
CA LEU A 247 18.60 22.15 -11.44
C LEU A 247 19.38 23.42 -11.79
N ALA A 248 20.17 23.36 -12.85
CA ALA A 248 20.92 24.54 -13.32
C ALA A 248 19.99 25.64 -13.88
N ALA A 249 18.91 25.25 -14.56
CA ALA A 249 17.89 26.18 -15.05
C ALA A 249 17.13 26.83 -13.89
N THR A 250 16.75 26.06 -12.88
CA THR A 250 16.07 26.56 -11.66
C THR A 250 17.00 27.51 -10.89
N ALA A 251 18.25 27.12 -10.71
CA ALA A 251 19.23 27.98 -10.02
C ALA A 251 19.43 29.31 -10.74
N ARG A 252 19.56 29.30 -12.08
CA ARG A 252 19.68 30.55 -12.88
C ARG A 252 18.43 31.41 -12.76
N PHE A 253 17.25 30.81 -12.78
CA PHE A 253 16.01 31.54 -12.60
C PHE A 253 15.96 32.24 -11.24
N VAL A 254 16.26 31.51 -10.15
CA VAL A 254 16.30 32.07 -8.79
C VAL A 254 17.35 33.16 -8.66
N LEU A 255 18.55 32.99 -9.20
CA LEU A 255 19.60 33.99 -9.18
C LEU A 255 19.22 35.26 -9.94
N ASN A 256 18.56 35.11 -11.08
CA ASN A 256 18.04 36.23 -11.86
C ASN A 256 16.98 37.02 -11.11
N GLU A 257 16.04 36.34 -10.45
CA GLU A 257 15.02 36.98 -9.61
C GLU A 257 15.63 37.71 -8.40
N LEU A 258 16.75 37.23 -7.87
CA LEU A 258 17.46 37.84 -6.76
C LEU A 258 18.46 38.95 -7.22
N GLY A 259 18.55 39.21 -8.54
CA GLY A 259 19.49 40.21 -9.08
C GLY A 259 20.96 39.82 -8.95
N VAL A 260 21.27 38.54 -8.77
CA VAL A 260 22.63 38.02 -8.66
C VAL A 260 23.08 37.49 -10.03
N ALA A 261 24.19 37.98 -10.54
CA ALA A 261 24.77 37.50 -11.81
C ALA A 261 25.16 36.01 -11.66
N ALA A 262 24.61 35.16 -12.55
CA ALA A 262 25.03 33.77 -12.60
C ALA A 262 26.49 33.67 -13.06
N PRO A 263 27.31 32.77 -12.49
CA PRO A 263 28.65 32.52 -12.98
C PRO A 263 28.57 32.03 -14.44
N ALA A 264 29.46 32.54 -15.26
CA ALA A 264 29.59 32.10 -16.65
C ALA A 264 30.01 30.63 -16.69
N PRO A 265 29.57 29.88 -17.69
CA PRO A 265 29.91 28.46 -17.84
C PRO A 265 31.38 28.23 -18.09
#